data_2b7fc6ecb2dbcb7115312e037cdf5fbc
#
_entry.id   2b7fc6ecb2dbcb7115312e037cdf5fbc
#
_cell.length_a   1.000
_cell.length_b   1.000
_cell.length_c   1.000
_cell.angle_alpha   90.00
_cell.angle_beta   90.00
_cell.angle_gamma   90.00
#
_symmetry.space_group_name_H-M   'P 1'
#
loop_
_entity.id
_entity.type
_entity.pdbx_description
1 polymer ?
#
loop_
_entity_poly.entity_id
_entity_poly.type
_entity_poly.pdbx_seq_one_letter_code
_entity_poly.pdbx_strand_id
1 'polypeptide(L)'
;VGNSETFVTEACEYTNSFLSFFPKISIILNMDADHLDFFKDIDDIRHSFRRFAELLPADGTLIINADTPKYEDIIRDLPCNVITYGLEHDADYQAADITYDKYGHASFSVLRNGVKVGSYYLKVPGIHNVSNALAAIALGHLLGLSEEVIIKGLGSFTGTDRRFQYKGEVAG
;
A
#
# COMPACT_ATOMS: atom_id res chain seq x y z
N VAL A 1 19.31 7.38 -6.77
CA VAL A 1 19.71 7.52 -5.35
C VAL A 1 19.38 8.93 -4.92
N GLY A 2 18.52 9.07 -3.90
CA GLY A 2 18.15 10.37 -3.33
C GLY A 2 19.16 10.85 -2.29
N ASN A 3 18.93 12.09 -1.78
CA ASN A 3 19.76 12.72 -0.74
C ASN A 3 19.03 12.74 0.63
N SER A 4 17.89 12.05 0.77
CA SER A 4 17.15 11.97 2.04
C SER A 4 17.66 10.83 2.91
N GLU A 5 17.33 10.87 4.20
CA GLU A 5 17.59 9.78 5.14
C GLU A 5 16.59 8.59 4.97
N THR A 6 15.61 8.73 4.07
CA THR A 6 14.60 7.70 3.84
C THR A 6 15.08 6.72 2.77
N PHE A 7 15.12 5.46 3.11
CA PHE A 7 15.38 4.34 2.19
C PHE A 7 14.10 3.52 2.03
N VAL A 8 13.63 3.36 0.79
CA VAL A 8 12.44 2.56 0.45
C VAL A 8 12.88 1.31 -0.28
N THR A 9 12.44 0.15 0.18
CA THR A 9 12.75 -1.14 -0.43
C THR A 9 11.52 -2.04 -0.46
N GLU A 10 11.45 -2.92 -1.45
CA GLU A 10 10.54 -4.04 -1.46
C GLU A 10 11.05 -5.12 -0.50
N ALA A 11 10.14 -5.64 0.34
CA ALA A 11 10.41 -6.70 1.30
C ALA A 11 9.65 -7.95 0.87
N CYS A 12 10.38 -8.99 0.43
CA CYS A 12 9.78 -10.23 -0.06
C CYS A 12 9.46 -11.18 1.10
N GLU A 13 8.22 -11.69 1.13
CA GLU A 13 7.75 -12.66 2.13
C GLU A 13 8.27 -14.07 1.89
N TYR A 14 8.61 -14.39 0.63
CA TYR A 14 9.09 -15.73 0.27
C TYR A 14 10.31 -16.11 1.09
N THR A 15 10.28 -17.33 1.61
CA THR A 15 11.27 -17.89 2.55
C THR A 15 11.49 -17.05 3.82
N ASN A 16 10.51 -16.20 4.18
CA ASN A 16 10.61 -15.27 5.31
C ASN A 16 11.78 -14.28 5.20
N SER A 17 12.26 -13.97 4.00
CA SER A 17 13.43 -13.10 3.81
C SER A 17 13.20 -11.68 4.35
N PHE A 18 11.96 -11.19 4.32
CA PHE A 18 11.60 -9.89 4.90
C PHE A 18 11.81 -9.79 6.43
N LEU A 19 11.89 -10.93 7.14
CA LEU A 19 12.18 -10.95 8.59
C LEU A 19 13.63 -10.58 8.93
N SER A 20 14.49 -10.41 7.93
CA SER A 20 15.87 -9.95 8.12
C SER A 20 16.01 -8.43 8.09
N PHE A 21 14.93 -7.68 7.83
CA PHE A 21 14.92 -6.22 7.86
C PHE A 21 14.71 -5.67 9.28
N PHE A 22 15.10 -4.41 9.48
CA PHE A 22 14.85 -3.62 10.69
C PHE A 22 14.07 -2.36 10.30
N PRO A 23 12.78 -2.51 9.95
CA PRO A 23 12.00 -1.39 9.42
C PRO A 23 11.63 -0.39 10.51
N LYS A 24 11.57 0.90 10.13
CA LYS A 24 10.94 1.96 10.93
C LYS A 24 9.49 2.16 10.52
N ILE A 25 9.19 1.93 9.25
CA ILE A 25 7.85 1.95 8.68
C ILE A 25 7.72 0.71 7.82
N SER A 26 6.63 -0.03 7.99
CA SER A 26 6.26 -1.17 7.14
C SER A 26 4.93 -0.91 6.46
N ILE A 27 4.80 -1.38 5.23
CA ILE A 27 3.55 -1.33 4.47
C ILE A 27 3.17 -2.75 4.08
N ILE A 28 1.95 -3.17 4.41
CA ILE A 28 1.36 -4.44 3.97
C ILE A 28 0.19 -4.12 3.04
N LEU A 29 0.37 -4.42 1.73
CA LEU A 29 -0.59 -4.09 0.70
C LEU A 29 -1.72 -5.11 0.60
N ASN A 30 -1.38 -6.38 0.62
CA ASN A 30 -2.29 -7.51 0.58
C ASN A 30 -1.59 -8.76 1.14
N MET A 31 -2.39 -9.80 1.36
CA MET A 31 -1.93 -11.14 1.70
C MET A 31 -2.77 -12.15 0.93
N ASP A 32 -2.14 -12.86 0.04
CA ASP A 32 -2.75 -13.91 -0.77
C ASP A 32 -2.08 -15.25 -0.50
N ALA A 33 -2.75 -16.34 -0.87
CA ALA A 33 -2.22 -17.69 -0.76
C ALA A 33 -1.21 -17.95 -1.90
N ASP A 34 -0.05 -17.29 -1.81
CA ASP A 34 1.06 -17.44 -2.73
C ASP A 34 2.22 -18.19 -2.07
N HIS A 35 3.18 -18.66 -2.87
CA HIS A 35 4.35 -19.38 -2.38
C HIS A 35 4.02 -20.61 -1.51
N LEU A 36 2.98 -21.39 -1.91
CA LEU A 36 2.54 -22.60 -1.19
C LEU A 36 3.55 -23.77 -1.28
N ASP A 37 4.62 -23.60 -1.99
CA ASP A 37 5.83 -24.45 -1.96
C ASP A 37 6.67 -24.22 -0.68
N PHE A 38 6.50 -23.07 -0.03
CA PHE A 38 7.17 -22.71 1.22
C PHE A 38 6.18 -22.60 2.39
N PHE A 39 5.07 -21.88 2.22
CA PHE A 39 4.03 -21.73 3.24
C PHE A 39 3.03 -22.87 3.16
N LYS A 40 2.59 -23.34 4.32
CA LYS A 40 1.61 -24.42 4.42
C LYS A 40 0.22 -24.00 3.92
N ASP A 41 -0.21 -22.82 4.33
CA ASP A 41 -1.53 -22.25 4.04
C ASP A 41 -1.55 -20.74 4.31
N ILE A 42 -2.72 -20.10 4.10
CA ILE A 42 -2.88 -18.66 4.33
C ILE A 42 -2.70 -18.26 5.81
N ASP A 43 -2.96 -19.16 6.75
CA ASP A 43 -2.77 -18.87 8.17
C ASP A 43 -1.27 -18.85 8.53
N ASP A 44 -0.46 -19.69 7.89
CA ASP A 44 1.00 -19.67 8.03
C ASP A 44 1.59 -18.39 7.41
N ILE A 45 1.09 -17.96 6.24
CA ILE A 45 1.43 -16.67 5.63
C ILE A 45 1.08 -15.53 6.59
N ARG A 46 -0.13 -15.51 7.15
CA ARG A 46 -0.59 -14.48 8.10
C ARG A 46 0.30 -14.43 9.34
N HIS A 47 0.69 -15.59 9.87
CA HIS A 47 1.62 -15.68 10.97
C HIS A 47 2.99 -15.05 10.62
N SER A 48 3.47 -15.29 9.40
CA SER A 48 4.72 -14.69 8.93
C SER A 48 4.62 -13.15 8.80
N PHE A 49 3.52 -12.62 8.26
CA PHE A 49 3.27 -11.17 8.21
C PHE A 49 3.10 -10.55 9.62
N ARG A 50 2.52 -11.31 10.57
CA ARG A 50 2.48 -10.87 11.98
C ARG A 50 3.89 -10.71 12.54
N ARG A 51 4.78 -11.68 12.33
CA ARG A 51 6.19 -11.60 12.74
C ARG A 51 6.91 -10.42 12.07
N PHE A 52 6.61 -10.14 10.81
CA PHE A 52 7.15 -8.97 10.12
C PHE A 52 6.70 -7.65 10.76
N ALA A 53 5.42 -7.55 11.12
CA ALA A 53 4.89 -6.38 11.84
C ALA A 53 5.52 -6.21 13.23
N GLU A 54 5.85 -7.30 13.92
CA GLU A 54 6.52 -7.30 15.24
C GLU A 54 7.98 -6.82 15.20
N LEU A 55 8.60 -6.70 14.01
CA LEU A 55 9.93 -6.09 13.86
C LEU A 55 9.90 -4.57 14.06
N LEU A 56 8.73 -3.95 13.99
CA LEU A 56 8.59 -2.50 14.15
C LEU A 56 8.86 -2.09 15.62
N PRO A 57 9.70 -1.08 15.85
CA PRO A 57 9.87 -0.53 17.19
C PRO A 57 8.62 0.19 17.67
N ALA A 58 8.51 0.45 18.97
CA ALA A 58 7.34 1.12 19.55
C ALA A 58 7.05 2.52 18.95
N ASP A 59 8.06 3.20 18.47
CA ASP A 59 7.96 4.48 17.76
C ASP A 59 7.93 4.30 16.22
N GLY A 60 7.77 3.07 15.74
CA GLY A 60 7.57 2.73 14.33
C GLY A 60 6.11 2.85 13.90
N THR A 61 5.85 2.60 12.61
CA THR A 61 4.49 2.63 12.06
C THR A 61 4.27 1.49 11.06
N LEU A 62 3.16 0.79 11.23
CA LEU A 62 2.62 -0.15 10.25
C LEU A 62 1.50 0.55 9.47
N ILE A 63 1.57 0.51 8.14
CA ILE A 63 0.49 0.89 7.24
C ILE A 63 -0.07 -0.40 6.64
N ILE A 64 -1.37 -0.68 6.85
CA ILE A 64 -1.96 -1.96 6.47
C ILE A 64 -3.33 -1.80 5.81
N ASN A 65 -3.60 -2.64 4.81
CA ASN A 65 -4.87 -2.69 4.11
C ASN A 65 -5.94 -3.37 4.97
N ALA A 66 -6.98 -2.63 5.37
CA ALA A 66 -8.12 -3.12 6.14
C ALA A 66 -9.08 -4.01 5.33
N ASP A 67 -8.97 -4.01 3.98
CA ASP A 67 -9.75 -4.93 3.14
C ASP A 67 -9.12 -6.35 3.12
N THR A 68 -7.94 -6.52 3.70
CA THR A 68 -7.29 -7.83 3.82
C THR A 68 -7.98 -8.67 4.89
N PRO A 69 -8.48 -9.86 4.57
CA PRO A 69 -9.19 -10.70 5.55
C PRO A 69 -8.35 -10.99 6.80
N LYS A 70 -8.94 -10.75 7.97
CA LYS A 70 -8.32 -10.97 9.29
C LYS A 70 -7.03 -10.14 9.51
N TYR A 71 -6.93 -8.95 8.92
CA TYR A 71 -5.79 -8.05 9.17
C TYR A 71 -5.67 -7.68 10.66
N GLU A 72 -6.78 -7.73 11.41
CA GLU A 72 -6.82 -7.47 12.85
C GLU A 72 -5.94 -8.45 13.65
N ASP A 73 -5.77 -9.68 13.16
CA ASP A 73 -4.88 -10.66 13.79
C ASP A 73 -3.40 -10.24 13.66
N ILE A 74 -3.07 -9.46 12.63
CA ILE A 74 -1.71 -8.92 12.43
C ILE A 74 -1.46 -7.72 13.33
N ILE A 75 -2.44 -6.85 13.52
CA ILE A 75 -2.24 -5.60 14.26
C ILE A 75 -2.49 -5.72 15.77
N ARG A 76 -3.10 -6.82 16.23
CA ARG A 76 -3.46 -7.01 17.64
C ARG A 76 -2.24 -6.88 18.54
N ASP A 77 -2.33 -6.02 19.57
CA ASP A 77 -1.30 -5.81 20.59
C ASP A 77 0.10 -5.45 20.05
N LEU A 78 0.19 -4.86 18.84
CA LEU A 78 1.46 -4.30 18.36
C LEU A 78 1.85 -3.08 19.19
N PRO A 79 3.14 -2.93 19.54
CA PRO A 79 3.60 -1.77 20.30
C PRO A 79 3.72 -0.49 19.45
N CYS A 80 3.75 -0.63 18.12
CA CYS A 80 3.95 0.45 17.16
C CYS A 80 2.63 1.16 16.80
N ASN A 81 2.73 2.30 16.12
CA ASN A 81 1.57 2.95 15.53
C ASN A 81 1.02 2.11 14.37
N VAL A 82 -0.30 2.10 14.20
CA VAL A 82 -0.97 1.45 13.08
C VAL A 82 -1.78 2.49 12.34
N ILE A 83 -1.64 2.52 11.02
CA ILE A 83 -2.46 3.30 10.08
C ILE A 83 -3.12 2.31 9.14
N THR A 84 -4.44 2.33 9.09
CA THR A 84 -5.23 1.49 8.20
C THR A 84 -5.63 2.25 6.93
N TYR A 85 -5.77 1.53 5.83
CA TYR A 85 -6.38 2.06 4.62
C TYR A 85 -7.26 1.00 3.95
N GLY A 86 -8.25 1.41 3.20
CA GLY A 86 -9.16 0.48 2.53
C GLY A 86 -10.07 1.15 1.51
N LEU A 87 -10.69 0.32 0.68
CA LEU A 87 -11.70 0.70 -0.31
C LEU A 87 -13.11 0.38 0.19
N GLU A 88 -13.26 -0.71 0.91
CA GLU A 88 -14.55 -1.31 1.29
C GLU A 88 -14.81 -1.24 2.80
N HIS A 89 -13.77 -1.36 3.62
CA HIS A 89 -13.88 -1.37 5.09
C HIS A 89 -13.51 -0.03 5.69
N ASP A 90 -14.06 0.29 6.87
CA ASP A 90 -13.68 1.46 7.64
C ASP A 90 -12.19 1.44 7.94
N ALA A 91 -11.52 2.55 7.63
CA ALA A 91 -10.09 2.71 7.78
C ALA A 91 -9.72 4.19 7.98
N ASP A 92 -8.51 4.44 8.47
CA ASP A 92 -7.99 5.81 8.63
C ASP A 92 -7.92 6.56 7.29
N TYR A 93 -7.62 5.84 6.20
CA TYR A 93 -7.60 6.37 4.84
C TYR A 93 -8.53 5.56 3.94
N GLN A 94 -9.49 6.25 3.30
CA GLN A 94 -10.46 5.64 2.41
C GLN A 94 -10.53 6.38 1.08
N ALA A 95 -10.72 5.64 -0.01
CA ALA A 95 -11.04 6.24 -1.30
C ALA A 95 -12.55 6.44 -1.45
N ALA A 96 -12.95 7.58 -2.00
CA ALA A 96 -14.34 7.93 -2.29
C ALA A 96 -14.45 8.51 -3.72
N ASP A 97 -15.66 8.53 -4.26
CA ASP A 97 -15.97 9.13 -5.56
C ASP A 97 -15.11 8.58 -6.71
N ILE A 98 -14.81 7.28 -6.68
CA ILE A 98 -13.93 6.65 -7.68
C ILE A 98 -14.63 6.64 -9.04
N THR A 99 -13.98 7.23 -10.03
CA THR A 99 -14.41 7.24 -11.43
C THR A 99 -13.27 6.84 -12.34
N TYR A 100 -13.58 6.37 -13.55
CA TYR A 100 -12.57 5.91 -14.49
C TYR A 100 -12.72 6.61 -15.85
N ASP A 101 -11.61 6.93 -16.47
CA ASP A 101 -11.59 7.37 -17.85
C ASP A 101 -11.68 6.16 -18.82
N LYS A 102 -11.67 6.43 -20.13
CA LYS A 102 -11.73 5.39 -21.18
C LYS A 102 -10.53 4.43 -21.19
N TYR A 103 -9.47 4.75 -20.51
CA TYR A 103 -8.28 3.91 -20.37
C TYR A 103 -8.23 3.15 -19.04
N GLY A 104 -9.25 3.32 -18.20
CA GLY A 104 -9.31 2.71 -16.88
C GLY A 104 -8.47 3.42 -15.80
N HIS A 105 -8.02 4.66 -16.10
CA HIS A 105 -7.32 5.48 -15.12
C HIS A 105 -8.30 6.05 -14.11
N ALA A 106 -7.99 5.92 -12.85
CA ALA A 106 -8.87 6.33 -11.76
C ALA A 106 -8.68 7.80 -11.39
N SER A 107 -9.83 8.49 -11.16
CA SER A 107 -9.90 9.72 -10.38
C SER A 107 -10.69 9.44 -9.11
N PHE A 108 -10.22 9.90 -7.96
CA PHE A 108 -10.86 9.63 -6.67
C PHE A 108 -10.53 10.70 -5.63
N SER A 109 -11.39 10.80 -4.62
CA SER A 109 -11.15 11.58 -3.41
C SER A 109 -10.55 10.68 -2.34
N VAL A 110 -9.75 11.26 -1.42
CA VAL A 110 -9.27 10.55 -0.24
C VAL A 110 -9.84 11.19 1.01
N LEU A 111 -10.40 10.35 1.86
CA LEU A 111 -10.86 10.71 3.19
C LEU A 111 -9.82 10.21 4.20
N ARG A 112 -9.46 11.07 5.15
CA ARG A 112 -8.69 10.70 6.34
C ARG A 112 -9.57 10.88 7.55
N ASN A 113 -9.87 9.80 8.26
CA ASN A 113 -10.83 9.81 9.38
C ASN A 113 -12.16 10.49 9.00
N GLY A 114 -12.70 10.17 7.83
CA GLY A 114 -13.95 10.72 7.30
C GLY A 114 -13.86 12.15 6.74
N VAL A 115 -12.71 12.82 6.81
CA VAL A 115 -12.52 14.19 6.30
C VAL A 115 -11.73 14.14 4.98
N LYS A 116 -12.26 14.76 3.93
CA LYS A 116 -11.59 14.85 2.63
C LYS A 116 -10.28 15.62 2.75
N VAL A 117 -9.18 14.99 2.36
CA VAL A 117 -7.84 15.58 2.37
C VAL A 117 -7.33 15.94 0.97
N GLY A 118 -7.77 15.23 -0.07
CA GLY A 118 -7.31 15.52 -1.43
C GLY A 118 -8.15 14.82 -2.50
N SER A 119 -7.86 15.14 -3.76
CA SER A 119 -8.37 14.44 -4.95
C SER A 119 -7.19 14.08 -5.85
N TYR A 120 -7.19 12.86 -6.36
CA TYR A 120 -6.08 12.25 -7.05
C TYR A 120 -6.49 11.69 -8.40
N TYR A 121 -5.52 11.60 -9.30
CA TYR A 121 -5.64 10.95 -10.60
C TYR A 121 -4.44 10.04 -10.81
N LEU A 122 -4.69 8.81 -11.24
CA LEU A 122 -3.65 7.84 -11.56
C LEU A 122 -3.57 7.63 -13.06
N LYS A 123 -2.36 7.50 -13.59
CA LYS A 123 -2.10 7.12 -14.99
C LYS A 123 -1.92 5.61 -15.17
N VAL A 124 -2.28 4.85 -14.16
CA VAL A 124 -2.25 3.38 -14.17
C VAL A 124 -3.65 2.84 -13.94
N PRO A 125 -4.10 1.83 -14.71
CA PRO A 125 -5.46 1.33 -14.64
C PRO A 125 -5.67 0.37 -13.45
N GLY A 126 -6.93 0.25 -13.03
CA GLY A 126 -7.38 -0.78 -12.10
C GLY A 126 -7.51 -0.32 -10.65
N ILE A 127 -8.53 -0.90 -10.00
CA ILE A 127 -8.90 -0.58 -8.61
C ILE A 127 -7.77 -0.88 -7.61
N HIS A 128 -6.98 -1.93 -7.86
CA HIS A 128 -5.83 -2.28 -7.03
C HIS A 128 -4.78 -1.16 -6.96
N ASN A 129 -4.65 -0.35 -8.02
CA ASN A 129 -3.76 0.81 -8.00
C ASN A 129 -4.34 1.97 -7.17
N VAL A 130 -5.66 2.08 -7.04
CA VAL A 130 -6.28 3.02 -6.09
C VAL A 130 -5.95 2.59 -4.66
N SER A 131 -6.08 1.30 -4.33
CA SER A 131 -5.70 0.74 -3.03
C SER A 131 -4.20 0.99 -2.74
N ASN A 132 -3.31 0.68 -3.67
CA ASN A 132 -1.87 0.93 -3.52
C ASN A 132 -1.56 2.44 -3.34
N ALA A 133 -2.30 3.31 -4.03
CA ALA A 133 -2.15 4.76 -3.89
C ALA A 133 -2.56 5.24 -2.48
N LEU A 134 -3.59 4.66 -1.85
CA LEU A 134 -3.94 4.99 -0.47
C LEU A 134 -2.79 4.73 0.49
N ALA A 135 -2.09 3.59 0.35
CA ALA A 135 -0.90 3.30 1.15
C ALA A 135 0.22 4.34 0.93
N ALA A 136 0.45 4.73 -0.33
CA ALA A 136 1.46 5.74 -0.66
C ALA A 136 1.08 7.13 -0.13
N ILE A 137 -0.21 7.50 -0.14
CA ILE A 137 -0.72 8.75 0.43
C ILE A 137 -0.56 8.75 1.95
N ALA A 138 -0.93 7.65 2.61
CA ALA A 138 -0.76 7.50 4.06
C ALA A 138 0.71 7.63 4.46
N LEU A 139 1.63 7.00 3.71
CA LEU A 139 3.07 7.15 3.90
C LEU A 139 3.53 8.60 3.68
N GLY A 140 3.07 9.25 2.61
CA GLY A 140 3.40 10.64 2.31
C GLY A 140 3.03 11.59 3.45
N HIS A 141 1.81 11.44 3.98
CA HIS A 141 1.35 12.22 5.13
C HIS A 141 2.15 11.92 6.41
N LEU A 142 2.48 10.64 6.66
CA LEU A 142 3.33 10.23 7.79
C LEU A 142 4.72 10.89 7.73
N LEU A 143 5.27 11.01 6.52
CA LEU A 143 6.56 11.67 6.28
C LEU A 143 6.48 13.20 6.20
N GLY A 144 5.30 13.79 6.41
CA GLY A 144 5.10 15.24 6.39
C GLY A 144 5.19 15.87 5.01
N LEU A 145 4.98 15.10 3.94
CA LEU A 145 4.93 15.65 2.58
C LEU A 145 3.66 16.48 2.39
N SER A 146 3.78 17.59 1.64
CA SER A 146 2.60 18.37 1.27
C SER A 146 1.72 17.62 0.27
N GLU A 147 0.43 17.92 0.30
CA GLU A 147 -0.57 17.35 -0.60
C GLU A 147 -0.15 17.51 -2.09
N GLU A 148 0.39 18.68 -2.46
CA GLU A 148 0.87 18.95 -3.82
C GLU A 148 1.99 17.99 -4.24
N VAL A 149 2.90 17.66 -3.33
CA VAL A 149 4.02 16.73 -3.61
C VAL A 149 3.47 15.33 -3.82
N ILE A 150 2.53 14.88 -3.00
CA ILE A 150 1.90 13.56 -3.10
C ILE A 150 1.10 13.45 -4.41
N ILE A 151 0.26 14.44 -4.72
CA ILE A 151 -0.53 14.49 -5.98
C ILE A 151 0.40 14.43 -7.20
N LYS A 152 1.47 15.25 -7.20
CA LYS A 152 2.45 15.27 -8.29
C LYS A 152 3.16 13.92 -8.43
N GLY A 153 3.57 13.33 -7.32
CA GLY A 153 4.22 12.02 -7.30
C GLY A 153 3.36 10.93 -7.90
N LEU A 154 2.14 10.77 -7.42
CA LEU A 154 1.19 9.78 -7.93
C LEU A 154 0.78 10.03 -9.39
N GLY A 155 0.50 11.28 -9.76
CA GLY A 155 0.14 11.67 -11.13
C GLY A 155 1.30 11.53 -12.13
N SER A 156 2.54 11.42 -11.67
CA SER A 156 3.71 11.17 -12.54
C SER A 156 4.00 9.68 -12.75
N PHE A 157 3.46 8.80 -11.90
CA PHE A 157 3.67 7.36 -11.99
C PHE A 157 2.89 6.78 -13.18
N THR A 158 3.59 6.12 -14.08
CA THR A 158 3.03 5.52 -15.31
C THR A 158 3.06 4.00 -15.31
N GLY A 159 3.31 3.40 -14.14
CA GLY A 159 3.39 1.95 -13.97
C GLY A 159 4.83 1.43 -13.96
N THR A 160 4.93 0.12 -13.71
CA THR A 160 6.19 -0.62 -13.79
C THR A 160 6.26 -1.36 -15.12
N ASP A 161 7.45 -1.49 -15.68
CA ASP A 161 7.67 -2.30 -16.87
C ASP A 161 7.12 -3.71 -16.69
N ARG A 162 6.54 -4.26 -17.77
CA ARG A 162 5.94 -5.60 -17.83
C ARG A 162 4.62 -5.80 -17.05
N ARG A 163 4.07 -4.73 -16.40
CA ARG A 163 2.75 -4.77 -15.75
C ARG A 163 1.82 -3.79 -16.45
N PHE A 164 0.86 -4.29 -17.27
CA PHE A 164 -0.09 -3.50 -18.08
C PHE A 164 0.58 -2.38 -18.90
N GLN A 165 1.80 -2.65 -19.36
CA GLN A 165 2.56 -1.68 -20.14
C GLN A 165 1.92 -1.52 -21.52
N TYR A 166 1.53 -0.28 -21.87
CA TYR A 166 1.08 0.05 -23.22
C TYR A 166 2.21 -0.19 -24.22
N LYS A 167 1.97 -1.03 -25.23
CA LYS A 167 2.98 -1.40 -26.23
C LYS A 167 2.75 -0.74 -27.61
N GLY A 168 1.66 -0.02 -27.76
CA GLY A 168 1.27 0.64 -29.00
C GLY A 168 -0.03 0.06 -29.58
N GLU A 169 -0.44 0.65 -30.69
CA GLU A 169 -1.61 0.22 -31.47
C GLU A 169 -1.16 -0.58 -32.69
N VAL A 170 -1.88 -1.65 -32.99
CA VAL A 170 -1.65 -2.49 -34.17
C VAL A 170 -2.93 -2.49 -34.98
N ALA A 171 -2.85 -1.95 -36.22
CA ALA A 171 -3.90 -1.97 -37.22
C ALA A 171 -5.23 -1.28 -36.82
N GLY A 172 -5.17 -0.21 -36.05
CA GLY A 172 -6.33 0.61 -35.73
C GLY A 172 -7.20 0.10 -34.63
#